data_1f1f13396a9ba5f24121a91ef6317cab
#
_entry.id   1f1f13396a9ba5f24121a91ef6317cab
#
_cell.length_a   1.000
_cell.length_b   1.000
_cell.length_c   1.000
_cell.angle_alpha   90.00
_cell.angle_beta   90.00
_cell.angle_gamma   90.00
#
_symmetry.space_group_name_H-M   'P 1'
#
loop_
_entity.id
_entity.type
_entity.pdbx_description
1 polymer ?
#
loop_
_entity_poly.entity_id
_entity_poly.type
_entity_poly.pdbx_seq_one_letter_code
_entity_poly.pdbx_strand_id
1 'polypeptide(L)'
;MTDTQIFEPEGRAIPFVDEGDGPVKLVLIQERGLAADVLGVVGHYLAEEAGFHVVRIGHRADDAEASVEDRVADALDVIDHIGLGDTWIGGHGFGGTIARSFALVHPERVNGLALLGVEDVDTPLAPVIPVLLIQGTADEVTPPANAESLRAMAPERASIKVVEGGDHLFPMTHPIETAVVLEEYLDWD
;
A
#
# COMPACT_ATOMS: atom_id res chain seq x y z
N MET A 1 7.38 -5.40 18.24
CA MET A 1 7.25 -5.28 16.78
C MET A 1 7.67 -6.55 16.10
N THR A 2 7.00 -6.93 15.03
CA THR A 2 7.27 -8.16 14.31
C THR A 2 8.50 -8.00 13.41
N ASP A 3 9.33 -9.02 13.38
CA ASP A 3 10.57 -8.97 12.62
C ASP A 3 10.33 -9.12 11.11
N THR A 4 11.23 -8.55 10.32
CA THR A 4 11.22 -8.73 8.88
C THR A 4 11.60 -10.16 8.54
N GLN A 5 10.82 -10.76 7.65
CA GLN A 5 11.09 -12.07 7.09
C GLN A 5 11.58 -11.90 5.65
N ILE A 6 12.27 -12.91 5.14
CA ILE A 6 12.73 -12.92 3.75
C ILE A 6 12.13 -14.15 3.07
N PHE A 7 11.36 -13.92 2.02
CA PHE A 7 10.86 -14.98 1.14
C PHE A 7 11.75 -15.05 -0.10
N GLU A 8 12.21 -16.21 -0.46
CA GLU A 8 13.21 -16.36 -1.52
C GLU A 8 12.77 -17.28 -2.66
N PRO A 9 11.64 -16.97 -3.35
CA PRO A 9 11.24 -17.78 -4.50
C PRO A 9 12.22 -17.57 -5.65
N GLU A 10 12.71 -18.67 -6.21
CA GLU A 10 13.63 -18.62 -7.38
C GLU A 10 14.86 -17.73 -7.15
N GLY A 11 15.35 -17.66 -5.91
CA GLY A 11 16.54 -16.89 -5.56
C GLY A 11 16.31 -15.38 -5.36
N ARG A 12 15.06 -14.90 -5.46
CA ARG A 12 14.73 -13.50 -5.20
C ARG A 12 14.47 -13.30 -3.71
N ALA A 13 15.21 -12.42 -3.06
CA ALA A 13 15.06 -12.15 -1.62
C ALA A 13 14.07 -11.01 -1.41
N ILE A 14 12.82 -11.34 -1.10
CA ILE A 14 11.74 -10.38 -0.93
C ILE A 14 11.49 -10.17 0.57
N PRO A 15 11.78 -8.98 1.11
CA PRO A 15 11.52 -8.71 2.53
C PRO A 15 10.05 -8.41 2.77
N PHE A 16 9.50 -8.95 3.85
CA PHE A 16 8.13 -8.64 4.24
C PHE A 16 7.95 -8.76 5.75
N VAL A 17 6.91 -8.11 6.26
CA VAL A 17 6.49 -8.22 7.66
C VAL A 17 5.04 -8.65 7.67
N ASP A 18 4.73 -9.68 8.43
CA ASP A 18 3.39 -10.27 8.54
C ASP A 18 2.91 -10.10 9.98
N GLU A 19 1.90 -9.29 10.20
CA GLU A 19 1.38 -8.96 11.53
C GLU A 19 -0.14 -9.18 11.60
N GLY A 20 -0.59 -9.78 12.69
CA GLY A 20 -2.01 -10.00 12.93
C GLY A 20 -2.58 -11.17 12.14
N ASP A 21 -3.84 -11.47 12.42
CA ASP A 21 -4.55 -12.59 11.78
C ASP A 21 -6.04 -12.32 11.62
N GLY A 22 -6.43 -11.04 11.65
CA GLY A 22 -7.82 -10.63 11.58
C GLY A 22 -8.45 -10.79 10.20
N PRO A 23 -9.77 -10.57 10.12
CA PRO A 23 -10.52 -10.80 8.87
C PRO A 23 -10.30 -9.73 7.81
N VAL A 24 -9.94 -8.51 8.21
CA VAL A 24 -9.59 -7.45 7.24
C VAL A 24 -8.12 -7.62 6.89
N LYS A 25 -7.87 -7.90 5.63
CA LYS A 25 -6.52 -8.18 5.13
C LYS A 25 -6.02 -7.01 4.29
N LEU A 26 -4.86 -6.48 4.64
CA LEU A 26 -4.26 -5.34 3.96
C LEU A 26 -2.81 -5.63 3.62
N VAL A 27 -2.47 -5.51 2.35
CA VAL A 27 -1.08 -5.57 1.88
C VAL A 27 -0.63 -4.16 1.55
N LEU A 28 0.46 -3.72 2.16
CA LEU A 28 1.05 -2.40 1.92
C LEU A 28 2.44 -2.55 1.34
N ILE A 29 2.68 -1.93 0.19
CA ILE A 29 3.97 -1.97 -0.50
C ILE A 29 4.70 -0.66 -0.21
N GLN A 30 5.95 -0.76 0.19
CA GLN A 30 6.75 0.38 0.63
C GLN A 30 7.19 1.25 -0.54
N GLU A 31 7.46 2.54 -0.23
CA GLU A 31 8.10 3.46 -1.16
C GLU A 31 9.53 3.00 -1.42
N ARG A 32 10.07 3.34 -2.58
CA ARG A 32 11.48 3.05 -2.91
C ARG A 32 12.41 4.11 -2.33
N GLY A 33 13.64 3.71 -2.11
CA GLY A 33 14.72 4.66 -1.76
C GLY A 33 14.67 5.19 -0.34
N LEU A 34 13.84 4.60 0.54
CA LEU A 34 13.77 5.04 1.93
C LEU A 34 14.51 4.05 2.82
N ALA A 35 15.37 4.60 3.69
CA ALA A 35 16.13 3.80 4.65
C ALA A 35 15.30 3.44 5.88
N ALA A 36 14.26 4.22 6.19
CA ALA A 36 13.42 4.00 7.35
C ALA A 36 12.18 3.19 6.98
N ASP A 37 11.65 2.45 7.96
CA ASP A 37 10.38 1.72 7.80
C ASP A 37 9.22 2.71 8.02
N VAL A 38 8.84 3.40 6.95
CA VAL A 38 7.84 4.47 7.01
C VAL A 38 6.45 3.95 7.35
N LEU A 39 6.13 2.71 6.96
CA LEU A 39 4.80 2.11 7.19
C LEU A 39 4.74 1.28 8.47
N GLY A 40 5.83 1.20 9.24
CA GLY A 40 5.93 0.30 10.38
C GLY A 40 4.91 0.56 11.47
N VAL A 41 4.79 1.81 11.92
CA VAL A 41 3.86 2.16 13.01
C VAL A 41 2.41 2.01 12.55
N VAL A 42 2.11 2.43 11.33
CA VAL A 42 0.76 2.28 10.76
C VAL A 42 0.35 0.80 10.71
N GLY A 43 1.23 -0.05 10.17
CA GLY A 43 0.96 -1.49 10.08
C GLY A 43 0.78 -2.13 11.44
N HIS A 44 1.64 -1.79 12.38
CA HIS A 44 1.56 -2.33 13.74
C HIS A 44 0.25 -1.91 14.45
N TYR A 45 -0.12 -0.63 14.32
CA TYR A 45 -1.40 -0.15 14.87
C TYR A 45 -2.59 -0.93 14.29
N LEU A 46 -2.62 -1.09 12.98
CA LEU A 46 -3.73 -1.79 12.32
C LEU A 46 -3.82 -3.24 12.77
N ALA A 47 -2.69 -3.91 12.96
CA ALA A 47 -2.67 -5.29 13.40
C ALA A 47 -3.08 -5.43 14.88
N GLU A 48 -2.52 -4.61 15.76
CA GLU A 48 -2.70 -4.74 17.22
C GLU A 48 -3.96 -4.05 17.75
N GLU A 49 -4.25 -2.84 17.25
CA GLU A 49 -5.37 -2.05 17.77
C GLU A 49 -6.65 -2.24 16.95
N ALA A 50 -6.53 -2.34 15.64
CA ALA A 50 -7.70 -2.50 14.75
C ALA A 50 -8.03 -3.97 14.45
N GLY A 51 -7.14 -4.89 14.77
CA GLY A 51 -7.39 -6.31 14.57
C GLY A 51 -7.30 -6.76 13.11
N PHE A 52 -6.50 -6.09 12.30
CA PHE A 52 -6.30 -6.43 10.89
C PHE A 52 -5.20 -7.50 10.75
N HIS A 53 -5.20 -8.15 9.61
CA HIS A 53 -4.05 -8.92 9.13
C HIS A 53 -3.30 -8.03 8.13
N VAL A 54 -2.11 -7.54 8.51
CA VAL A 54 -1.35 -6.58 7.73
C VAL A 54 -0.05 -7.22 7.26
N VAL A 55 0.19 -7.15 5.96
CA VAL A 55 1.46 -7.58 5.37
C VAL A 55 2.11 -6.38 4.69
N ARG A 56 3.33 -6.07 5.11
CA ARG A 56 4.11 -4.99 4.51
C ARG A 56 5.22 -5.59 3.66
N ILE A 57 5.26 -5.23 2.38
CA ILE A 57 6.24 -5.77 1.44
C ILE A 57 7.26 -4.70 1.10
N GLY A 58 8.54 -5.02 1.30
CA GLY A 58 9.64 -4.15 0.93
C GLY A 58 10.18 -4.49 -0.46
N HIS A 59 11.29 -3.86 -0.80
CA HIS A 59 11.95 -4.05 -2.08
C HIS A 59 13.21 -4.90 -1.90
N ARG A 60 13.52 -5.72 -2.90
CA ARG A 60 14.75 -6.51 -2.91
C ARG A 60 15.97 -5.58 -2.87
N ALA A 61 17.01 -5.97 -2.16
CA ALA A 61 18.23 -5.17 -2.03
C ALA A 61 18.94 -4.88 -3.35
N ASP A 62 18.75 -5.76 -4.33
CA ASP A 62 19.40 -5.70 -5.63
C ASP A 62 18.42 -5.34 -6.77
N ASP A 63 17.32 -4.66 -6.46
CA ASP A 63 16.22 -4.47 -7.39
C ASP A 63 16.27 -3.14 -8.16
N ALA A 64 17.41 -2.47 -8.22
CA ALA A 64 17.52 -1.16 -8.87
C ALA A 64 16.98 -1.16 -10.31
N GLU A 65 17.04 -2.29 -11.00
CA GLU A 65 16.56 -2.45 -12.37
C GLU A 65 15.26 -3.26 -12.47
N ALA A 66 14.67 -3.67 -11.34
CA ALA A 66 13.44 -4.43 -11.37
C ALA A 66 12.29 -3.57 -11.91
N SER A 67 11.55 -4.12 -12.86
CA SER A 67 10.38 -3.46 -13.44
C SER A 67 9.21 -3.45 -12.47
N VAL A 68 8.17 -2.67 -12.78
CA VAL A 68 6.91 -2.72 -12.02
C VAL A 68 6.32 -4.12 -12.10
N GLU A 69 6.39 -4.77 -13.26
CA GLU A 69 5.90 -6.14 -13.45
C GLU A 69 6.62 -7.14 -12.55
N ASP A 70 7.93 -7.00 -12.39
CA ASP A 70 8.72 -7.85 -11.47
C ASP A 70 8.25 -7.68 -10.03
N ARG A 71 7.97 -6.44 -9.63
CA ARG A 71 7.52 -6.12 -8.26
C ARG A 71 6.08 -6.58 -8.02
N VAL A 72 5.23 -6.54 -9.04
CA VAL A 72 3.88 -7.12 -8.96
C VAL A 72 3.99 -8.64 -8.75
N ALA A 73 4.88 -9.30 -9.47
CA ALA A 73 5.11 -10.74 -9.28
C ALA A 73 5.64 -11.05 -7.88
N ASP A 74 6.56 -10.24 -7.37
CA ASP A 74 7.06 -10.39 -6.00
C ASP A 74 5.93 -10.29 -4.98
N ALA A 75 5.06 -9.30 -5.13
CA ALA A 75 3.92 -9.11 -4.22
C ALA A 75 2.96 -10.30 -4.26
N LEU A 76 2.65 -10.79 -5.45
CA LEU A 76 1.80 -11.96 -5.60
C LEU A 76 2.42 -13.20 -4.94
N ASP A 77 3.71 -13.40 -5.11
CA ASP A 77 4.41 -14.52 -4.50
C ASP A 77 4.35 -14.48 -2.98
N VAL A 78 4.50 -13.31 -2.38
CA VAL A 78 4.38 -13.15 -0.91
C VAL A 78 2.94 -13.41 -0.46
N ILE A 79 1.95 -12.85 -1.15
CA ILE A 79 0.54 -13.05 -0.83
C ILE A 79 0.18 -14.54 -0.89
N ASP A 80 0.63 -15.25 -1.91
CA ASP A 80 0.38 -16.68 -2.06
C ASP A 80 1.13 -17.50 -1.01
N HIS A 81 2.37 -17.12 -0.69
CA HIS A 81 3.16 -17.78 0.34
C HIS A 81 2.48 -17.73 1.71
N ILE A 82 1.90 -16.59 2.05
CA ILE A 82 1.17 -16.39 3.31
C ILE A 82 -0.23 -17.03 3.26
N GLY A 83 -0.81 -17.15 2.08
CA GLY A 83 -2.13 -17.73 1.87
C GLY A 83 -3.26 -16.76 2.15
N LEU A 84 -3.08 -15.48 1.83
CA LEU A 84 -4.08 -14.44 2.13
C LEU A 84 -5.36 -14.55 1.31
N GLY A 85 -5.29 -15.04 0.07
CA GLY A 85 -6.44 -15.01 -0.83
C GLY A 85 -6.71 -13.58 -1.35
N ASP A 86 -7.95 -13.11 -1.19
CA ASP A 86 -8.32 -11.74 -1.57
C ASP A 86 -7.90 -10.77 -0.46
N THR A 87 -7.44 -9.59 -0.86
CA THR A 87 -6.95 -8.60 0.09
C THR A 87 -7.16 -7.18 -0.44
N TRP A 88 -7.21 -6.22 0.48
CA TRP A 88 -6.94 -4.83 0.13
C TRP A 88 -5.46 -4.71 -0.18
N ILE A 89 -5.13 -3.98 -1.23
CA ILE A 89 -3.73 -3.75 -1.57
C ILE A 89 -3.47 -2.27 -1.72
N GLY A 90 -2.33 -1.83 -1.24
CA GLY A 90 -1.97 -0.43 -1.32
C GLY A 90 -0.49 -0.23 -1.22
N GLY A 91 -0.11 1.02 -1.10
CA GLY A 91 1.29 1.35 -0.97
C GLY A 91 1.52 2.84 -0.88
N HIS A 92 2.74 3.17 -0.55
CA HIS A 92 3.23 4.53 -0.37
C HIS A 92 4.04 4.93 -1.59
N GLY A 93 3.66 6.02 -2.25
CA GLY A 93 4.37 6.52 -3.41
C GLY A 93 4.50 5.48 -4.52
N PHE A 94 5.71 5.08 -4.84
CA PHE A 94 5.98 4.04 -5.84
C PHE A 94 5.33 2.70 -5.47
N GLY A 95 5.25 2.37 -4.18
CA GLY A 95 4.53 1.18 -3.73
C GLY A 95 3.07 1.19 -4.14
N GLY A 96 2.46 2.38 -4.15
CA GLY A 96 1.10 2.56 -4.66
C GLY A 96 1.00 2.33 -6.16
N THR A 97 2.01 2.72 -6.92
CA THR A 97 2.07 2.45 -8.36
C THR A 97 2.10 0.95 -8.62
N ILE A 98 2.88 0.20 -7.84
CA ILE A 98 2.90 -1.27 -7.93
C ILE A 98 1.52 -1.85 -7.59
N ALA A 99 0.87 -1.34 -6.54
CA ALA A 99 -0.45 -1.80 -6.13
C ALA A 99 -1.49 -1.57 -7.24
N ARG A 100 -1.45 -0.41 -7.90
CA ARG A 100 -2.32 -0.11 -9.04
C ARG A 100 -2.14 -1.11 -10.17
N SER A 101 -0.88 -1.40 -10.51
CA SER A 101 -0.55 -2.39 -11.55
C SER A 101 -0.98 -3.80 -11.14
N PHE A 102 -0.80 -4.16 -9.87
CA PHE A 102 -1.24 -5.45 -9.34
C PHE A 102 -2.75 -5.62 -9.52
N ALA A 103 -3.53 -4.60 -9.22
CA ALA A 103 -4.99 -4.66 -9.35
C ALA A 103 -5.45 -4.82 -10.80
N LEU A 104 -4.69 -4.27 -11.76
CA LEU A 104 -4.98 -4.45 -13.19
C LEU A 104 -4.71 -5.87 -13.66
N VAL A 105 -3.63 -6.49 -13.16
CA VAL A 105 -3.20 -7.82 -13.59
C VAL A 105 -3.96 -8.92 -12.85
N HIS A 106 -4.27 -8.70 -11.57
CA HIS A 106 -4.91 -9.69 -10.70
C HIS A 106 -6.16 -9.12 -10.02
N PRO A 107 -7.16 -8.65 -10.80
CA PRO A 107 -8.34 -8.01 -10.21
C PRO A 107 -9.14 -8.93 -9.28
N GLU A 108 -9.10 -10.24 -9.52
CA GLU A 108 -9.78 -11.24 -8.69
C GLU A 108 -9.18 -11.40 -7.29
N ARG A 109 -7.99 -10.83 -7.07
CA ARG A 109 -7.29 -10.93 -5.79
C ARG A 109 -7.41 -9.65 -4.96
N VAL A 110 -8.09 -8.62 -5.46
CA VAL A 110 -8.08 -7.28 -4.88
C VAL A 110 -9.48 -6.84 -4.49
N ASN A 111 -9.68 -6.58 -3.20
CA ASN A 111 -10.95 -6.04 -2.67
C ASN A 111 -11.06 -4.53 -2.94
N GLY A 112 -9.94 -3.84 -2.97
CA GLY A 112 -9.85 -2.41 -3.23
C GLY A 112 -8.43 -1.91 -3.05
N LEU A 113 -8.22 -0.64 -3.37
CA LEU A 113 -6.89 0.01 -3.30
C LEU A 113 -6.85 1.02 -2.17
N ALA A 114 -5.72 1.07 -1.46
CA ALA A 114 -5.42 2.09 -0.46
C ALA A 114 -4.07 2.73 -0.79
N LEU A 115 -4.10 3.93 -1.36
CA LEU A 115 -2.91 4.58 -1.92
C LEU A 115 -2.52 5.79 -1.08
N LEU A 116 -1.29 5.79 -0.59
CA LEU A 116 -0.74 6.82 0.29
C LEU A 116 0.26 7.67 -0.49
N GLY A 117 -0.16 8.88 -0.91
CA GLY A 117 0.65 9.73 -1.77
C GLY A 117 0.85 9.07 -3.13
N VAL A 118 0.14 9.51 -4.15
CA VAL A 118 0.16 8.83 -5.45
C VAL A 118 1.09 9.52 -6.43
N GLU A 119 1.81 8.72 -7.20
CA GLU A 119 2.65 9.21 -8.28
C GLU A 119 1.81 9.62 -9.49
N ASP A 120 2.33 10.60 -10.23
CA ASP A 120 1.75 11.01 -11.52
C ASP A 120 2.29 10.08 -12.62
N VAL A 121 1.60 8.98 -12.83
CA VAL A 121 1.98 7.95 -13.82
C VAL A 121 0.76 7.53 -14.63
N ASP A 122 1.00 6.99 -15.81
CA ASP A 122 -0.05 6.58 -16.75
C ASP A 122 -0.72 5.24 -16.42
N THR A 123 -0.59 4.75 -15.19
CA THR A 123 -1.23 3.52 -14.79
C THR A 123 -2.70 3.80 -14.44
N PRO A 124 -3.66 3.26 -15.18
CA PRO A 124 -5.07 3.48 -14.88
C PRO A 124 -5.49 2.76 -13.60
N LEU A 125 -6.65 3.15 -13.06
CA LEU A 125 -7.26 2.40 -11.96
C LEU A 125 -8.01 1.19 -12.51
N ALA A 126 -7.86 0.05 -11.82
CA ALA A 126 -8.65 -1.12 -12.14
C ALA A 126 -10.15 -0.78 -12.01
N PRO A 127 -10.99 -1.28 -12.92
CA PRO A 127 -12.41 -0.93 -12.89
C PRO A 127 -13.13 -1.56 -11.68
N VAL A 128 -14.20 -0.92 -11.25
CA VAL A 128 -15.19 -1.42 -10.26
C VAL A 128 -14.75 -1.30 -8.80
N ILE A 129 -13.49 -1.60 -8.47
CA ILE A 129 -13.05 -1.66 -7.07
C ILE A 129 -13.00 -0.27 -6.42
N PRO A 130 -13.26 -0.19 -5.09
CA PRO A 130 -13.13 1.08 -4.37
C PRO A 130 -11.67 1.49 -4.21
N VAL A 131 -11.43 2.80 -4.18
CA VAL A 131 -10.10 3.37 -4.07
C VAL A 131 -10.07 4.43 -2.97
N LEU A 132 -9.23 4.23 -1.98
CA LEU A 132 -8.95 5.23 -0.96
C LEU A 132 -7.62 5.90 -1.30
N LEU A 133 -7.65 7.24 -1.35
CA LEU A 133 -6.45 8.06 -1.54
C LEU A 133 -6.18 8.81 -0.25
N ILE A 134 -5.01 8.61 0.34
CA ILE A 134 -4.58 9.35 1.53
C ILE A 134 -3.48 10.30 1.11
N GLN A 135 -3.64 11.59 1.39
CA GLN A 135 -2.78 12.63 0.89
C GLN A 135 -2.32 13.57 1.99
N GLY A 136 -1.00 13.73 2.12
CA GLY A 136 -0.43 14.76 2.98
C GLY A 136 -0.56 16.12 2.29
N THR A 137 -1.06 17.13 2.99
CA THR A 137 -1.31 18.45 2.39
C THR A 137 -0.02 19.21 2.07
N ALA A 138 1.10 18.85 2.70
CA ALA A 138 2.41 19.45 2.49
C ALA A 138 3.37 18.53 1.70
N ASP A 139 2.85 17.47 1.08
CA ASP A 139 3.65 16.53 0.29
C ASP A 139 4.08 17.19 -1.02
N GLU A 140 5.40 17.33 -1.21
CA GLU A 140 5.98 17.91 -2.42
C GLU A 140 6.55 16.85 -3.37
N VAL A 141 6.64 15.59 -2.94
CA VAL A 141 7.11 14.47 -3.76
C VAL A 141 5.97 13.91 -4.58
N THR A 142 4.84 13.64 -3.92
CA THR A 142 3.58 13.28 -4.56
C THR A 142 2.54 14.31 -4.15
N PRO A 143 2.50 15.47 -4.86
CA PRO A 143 1.67 16.58 -4.43
C PRO A 143 0.16 16.28 -4.52
N PRO A 144 -0.67 17.01 -3.77
CA PRO A 144 -2.13 16.80 -3.75
C PRO A 144 -2.81 16.78 -5.12
N ALA A 145 -2.28 17.52 -6.09
CA ALA A 145 -2.81 17.52 -7.45
C ALA A 145 -2.83 16.11 -8.08
N ASN A 146 -1.88 15.26 -7.72
CA ASN A 146 -1.83 13.89 -8.24
C ASN A 146 -3.05 13.09 -7.77
N ALA A 147 -3.40 13.19 -6.49
CA ALA A 147 -4.58 12.52 -5.94
C ALA A 147 -5.87 13.04 -6.56
N GLU A 148 -5.97 14.36 -6.74
CA GLU A 148 -7.14 14.97 -7.38
C GLU A 148 -7.32 14.49 -8.81
N SER A 149 -6.22 14.40 -9.58
CA SER A 149 -6.24 13.91 -10.95
C SER A 149 -6.70 12.45 -11.00
N LEU A 150 -6.21 11.63 -10.09
CA LEU A 150 -6.57 10.21 -10.05
C LEU A 150 -8.03 10.03 -9.65
N ARG A 151 -8.51 10.78 -8.65
CA ARG A 151 -9.92 10.74 -8.27
C ARG A 151 -10.84 11.16 -9.41
N ALA A 152 -10.46 12.16 -10.18
CA ALA A 152 -11.25 12.64 -11.31
C ALA A 152 -11.49 11.55 -12.37
N MET A 153 -10.64 10.52 -12.43
CA MET A 153 -10.79 9.39 -13.35
C MET A 153 -11.83 8.38 -12.87
N ALA A 154 -12.18 8.38 -11.59
CA ALA A 154 -13.13 7.43 -11.00
C ALA A 154 -13.89 8.09 -9.84
N PRO A 155 -14.61 9.20 -10.09
CA PRO A 155 -15.18 10.01 -9.00
C PRO A 155 -16.23 9.28 -8.16
N GLU A 156 -16.89 8.28 -8.72
CA GLU A 156 -17.94 7.53 -8.04
C GLU A 156 -17.39 6.47 -7.05
N ARG A 157 -16.10 6.14 -7.13
CA ARG A 157 -15.51 5.08 -6.29
C ARG A 157 -14.17 5.44 -5.67
N ALA A 158 -13.60 6.59 -5.99
CA ALA A 158 -12.35 7.08 -5.39
C ALA A 158 -12.65 8.16 -4.37
N SER A 159 -12.10 8.03 -3.16
CA SER A 159 -12.25 8.99 -2.08
C SER A 159 -10.89 9.50 -1.65
N ILE A 160 -10.80 10.81 -1.37
CA ILE A 160 -9.57 11.42 -0.85
C ILE A 160 -9.77 11.74 0.63
N LYS A 161 -8.81 11.33 1.45
CA LYS A 161 -8.68 11.74 2.85
C LYS A 161 -7.33 12.44 3.00
N VAL A 162 -7.32 13.57 3.68
CA VAL A 162 -6.09 14.36 3.83
C VAL A 162 -5.51 14.20 5.23
N VAL A 163 -4.18 14.28 5.30
CA VAL A 163 -3.42 14.39 6.55
C VAL A 163 -2.85 15.80 6.57
N GLU A 164 -3.44 16.67 7.40
CA GLU A 164 -3.06 18.08 7.46
C GLU A 164 -1.62 18.27 7.93
N GLY A 165 -0.86 19.04 7.17
CA GLY A 165 0.55 19.32 7.48
C GLY A 165 1.49 18.17 7.16
N GLY A 166 0.98 17.04 6.69
CA GLY A 166 1.81 15.88 6.35
C GLY A 166 2.60 16.09 5.06
N ASP A 167 3.90 15.82 5.12
CA ASP A 167 4.75 15.77 3.93
C ASP A 167 4.74 14.35 3.35
N HIS A 168 5.68 14.00 2.47
CA HIS A 168 5.69 12.68 1.85
C HIS A 168 5.88 11.53 2.86
N LEU A 169 6.47 11.81 4.01
CA LEU A 169 6.68 10.82 5.07
C LEU A 169 5.53 10.81 6.09
N PHE A 170 4.37 11.31 5.73
CA PHE A 170 3.22 11.42 6.64
C PHE A 170 2.83 10.09 7.31
N PRO A 171 2.99 8.91 6.68
CA PRO A 171 2.68 7.66 7.39
C PRO A 171 3.58 7.44 8.60
N MET A 172 4.79 8.00 8.59
CA MET A 172 5.72 7.90 9.72
C MET A 172 5.55 9.06 10.71
N THR A 173 5.33 10.28 10.22
CA THR A 173 5.23 11.48 11.06
C THR A 173 3.83 11.69 11.64
N HIS A 174 2.80 11.18 10.96
CA HIS A 174 1.40 11.25 11.38
C HIS A 174 0.79 9.82 11.34
N PRO A 175 1.38 8.86 12.06
CA PRO A 175 1.01 7.45 11.87
C PRO A 175 -0.40 7.13 12.38
N ILE A 176 -0.81 7.73 13.49
CA ILE A 176 -2.14 7.43 14.07
C ILE A 176 -3.24 8.00 13.17
N GLU A 177 -3.10 9.23 12.69
CA GLU A 177 -4.07 9.80 11.76
C GLU A 177 -4.21 8.95 10.49
N THR A 178 -3.07 8.51 9.96
CA THR A 178 -3.05 7.66 8.76
C THR A 178 -3.71 6.31 9.03
N ALA A 179 -3.37 5.68 10.15
CA ALA A 179 -3.93 4.38 10.52
C ALA A 179 -5.43 4.45 10.76
N VAL A 180 -5.92 5.50 11.43
CA VAL A 180 -7.35 5.67 11.70
C VAL A 180 -8.13 5.82 10.39
N VAL A 181 -7.60 6.55 9.42
CA VAL A 181 -8.24 6.68 8.10
C VAL A 181 -8.37 5.31 7.44
N LEU A 182 -7.29 4.51 7.47
CA LEU A 182 -7.32 3.15 6.93
C LEU A 182 -8.31 2.26 7.68
N GLU A 183 -8.28 2.29 9.00
CA GLU A 183 -9.19 1.49 9.82
C GLU A 183 -10.65 1.81 9.49
N GLU A 184 -11.01 3.08 9.50
CA GLU A 184 -12.38 3.50 9.25
C GLU A 184 -12.88 3.17 7.84
N TYR A 185 -11.98 3.22 6.86
CA TYR A 185 -12.36 2.96 5.48
C TYR A 185 -12.42 1.46 5.16
N LEU A 186 -11.43 0.69 5.61
CA LEU A 186 -11.32 -0.73 5.25
C LEU A 186 -12.22 -1.64 6.09
N ASP A 187 -12.51 -1.25 7.32
CA ASP A 187 -13.39 -2.01 8.22
C ASP A 187 -14.87 -1.66 8.04
N TRP A 188 -15.18 -0.97 6.97
CA TRP A 188 -16.56 -0.60 6.64
C TRP A 188 -17.26 -1.75 5.93
N ASP A 189 -18.39 -2.16 6.47
CA ASP A 189 -19.27 -3.20 5.88
C ASP A 189 -20.36 -2.59 5.00
#